data_f6f6c60455eef3c8516ee55e605109b0
#
_entry.id   f6f6c60455eef3c8516ee55e605109b0
#
_cell.length_a   1.000
_cell.length_b   1.000
_cell.length_c   1.000
_cell.angle_alpha   90.00
_cell.angle_beta   90.00
_cell.angle_gamma   90.00
#
_symmetry.space_group_name_H-M   'P 1'
#
loop_
_entity.id
_entity.type
_entity.pdbx_description
1 polymer ?
#
loop_
_entity_poly.entity_id
_entity_poly.type
_entity_poly.pdbx_seq_one_letter_code
_entity_poly.pdbx_strand_id
1 'polypeptide(L)'
;MLGRWLIFAGVAGYLLTAFHPAPAPVVHEVQMGARGGNRFEPATTTARAGDTVRFINGNGGPHNVQFFPDSIRDPARDLLDRAMPGEKLGWLSSQLFLDRNEVYDIVLPKLAPGRYPFFCLPHAASMTGAIVVAP
;
A
#
# COMPACT_ATOMS: atom_id res chain seq x y z
N MET A 1 60.13 26.32 39.83
CA MET A 1 58.68 26.43 39.51
C MET A 1 58.38 25.45 38.40
N LEU A 2 57.80 24.29 38.73
CA LEU A 2 57.46 23.23 37.77
C LEU A 2 56.01 23.40 37.35
N GLY A 3 55.75 23.84 36.12
CA GLY A 3 54.41 23.95 35.53
C GLY A 3 53.90 22.58 35.10
N ARG A 4 52.83 22.10 35.78
CA ARG A 4 52.12 20.86 35.39
C ARG A 4 51.17 21.18 34.21
N TRP A 5 51.46 20.64 33.03
CA TRP A 5 50.55 20.63 31.89
C TRP A 5 49.55 19.49 32.06
N LEU A 6 48.28 19.82 32.25
CA LEU A 6 47.18 18.87 32.22
C LEU A 6 46.77 18.64 30.76
N ILE A 7 47.01 17.44 30.25
CA ILE A 7 46.53 17.02 28.93
C ILE A 7 45.10 16.50 29.12
N PHE A 8 44.11 17.24 28.61
CA PHE A 8 42.73 16.76 28.49
C PHE A 8 42.64 15.85 27.26
N ALA A 9 42.61 14.54 27.46
CA ALA A 9 42.26 13.61 26.42
C ALA A 9 40.72 13.65 26.20
N GLY A 10 40.30 14.33 25.16
CA GLY A 10 38.90 14.30 24.72
C GLY A 10 38.57 12.95 24.12
N VAL A 11 37.71 12.18 24.77
CA VAL A 11 37.14 10.95 24.21
C VAL A 11 36.04 11.37 23.22
N ALA A 12 36.34 11.35 21.92
CA ALA A 12 35.36 11.50 20.87
C ALA A 12 34.55 10.20 20.81
N GLY A 13 33.36 10.21 21.41
CA GLY A 13 32.41 9.13 21.30
C GLY A 13 31.80 9.09 19.88
N TYR A 14 32.20 8.14 19.04
CA TYR A 14 31.55 7.85 17.78
C TYR A 14 30.23 7.15 18.07
N LEU A 15 29.12 7.89 17.88
CA LEU A 15 27.77 7.29 17.81
C LEU A 15 27.68 6.46 16.53
N LEU A 16 27.88 5.16 16.67
CA LEU A 16 27.58 4.20 15.61
C LEU A 16 26.06 4.14 15.46
N THR A 17 25.51 4.90 14.52
CA THR A 17 24.13 4.73 14.10
C THR A 17 24.02 3.38 13.39
N ALA A 18 23.38 2.41 14.04
CA ALA A 18 23.12 1.12 13.45
C ALA A 18 22.20 1.30 12.22
N PHE A 19 22.75 1.05 11.04
CA PHE A 19 22.00 1.06 9.79
C PHE A 19 21.14 -0.21 9.78
N HIS A 20 19.86 -0.07 10.12
CA HIS A 20 18.91 -1.17 9.95
C HIS A 20 18.38 -1.11 8.52
N PRO A 21 18.67 -2.11 7.68
CA PRO A 21 18.10 -2.14 6.33
C PRO A 21 16.58 -2.20 6.42
N ALA A 22 15.90 -1.48 5.53
CA ALA A 22 14.46 -1.55 5.42
C ALA A 22 14.04 -3.02 5.16
N PRO A 23 12.96 -3.50 5.79
CA PRO A 23 12.48 -4.85 5.54
C PRO A 23 12.11 -5.02 4.06
N ALA A 24 12.33 -6.24 3.52
CA ALA A 24 12.01 -6.56 2.14
C ALA A 24 10.52 -6.33 1.83
N PRO A 25 10.17 -5.92 0.58
CA PRO A 25 8.79 -5.80 0.16
C PRO A 25 8.02 -7.12 0.28
N VAL A 26 6.75 -7.02 0.68
CA VAL A 26 5.83 -8.15 0.86
C VAL A 26 4.70 -8.06 -0.16
N VAL A 27 4.20 -9.20 -0.62
CA VAL A 27 2.98 -9.30 -1.43
C VAL A 27 1.81 -9.66 -0.51
N HIS A 28 0.79 -8.81 -0.51
CA HIS A 28 -0.46 -9.01 0.22
C HIS A 28 -1.55 -9.37 -0.77
N GLU A 29 -2.12 -10.57 -0.68
CA GLU A 29 -3.16 -11.02 -1.60
C GLU A 29 -4.56 -10.64 -1.08
N VAL A 30 -5.40 -10.16 -2.00
CA VAL A 30 -6.81 -9.80 -1.78
C VAL A 30 -7.65 -10.49 -2.83
N GLN A 31 -8.52 -11.39 -2.43
CA GLN A 31 -9.47 -12.04 -3.33
C GLN A 31 -10.63 -11.11 -3.65
N MET A 32 -10.97 -10.98 -4.93
CA MET A 32 -12.18 -10.34 -5.43
C MET A 32 -13.22 -11.41 -5.72
N GLY A 33 -14.42 -11.29 -5.16
CA GLY A 33 -15.44 -12.33 -5.28
C GLY A 33 -15.17 -13.55 -4.39
N ALA A 34 -14.62 -13.33 -3.20
CA ALA A 34 -14.30 -14.39 -2.26
C ALA A 34 -15.53 -15.18 -1.82
N ARG A 35 -15.36 -16.50 -1.64
CA ARG A 35 -16.41 -17.43 -1.17
C ARG A 35 -17.70 -17.36 -1.99
N GLY A 36 -17.58 -17.09 -3.30
CA GLY A 36 -18.73 -16.98 -4.20
C GLY A 36 -19.59 -15.73 -4.01
N GLY A 37 -19.17 -14.76 -3.20
CA GLY A 37 -19.86 -13.51 -2.93
C GLY A 37 -19.12 -12.29 -3.49
N ASN A 38 -19.85 -11.19 -3.63
CA ASN A 38 -19.28 -9.91 -4.06
C ASN A 38 -18.61 -9.20 -2.89
N ARG A 39 -17.38 -9.63 -2.57
CA ARG A 39 -16.58 -9.08 -1.48
C ARG A 39 -15.10 -9.14 -1.77
N PHE A 40 -14.33 -8.26 -1.14
CA PHE A 40 -12.87 -8.39 -1.01
C PHE A 40 -12.53 -9.20 0.25
N GLU A 41 -11.55 -10.09 0.14
CA GLU A 41 -11.08 -10.87 1.28
C GLU A 41 -9.55 -10.99 1.26
N PRO A 42 -8.83 -10.45 2.27
CA PRO A 42 -9.37 -9.68 3.39
C PRO A 42 -9.96 -8.34 2.96
N ALA A 43 -10.98 -7.84 3.67
CA ALA A 43 -11.56 -6.54 3.41
C ALA A 43 -10.63 -5.38 3.81
N THR A 44 -9.71 -5.62 4.73
CA THR A 44 -8.68 -4.64 5.13
C THR A 44 -7.32 -5.30 5.08
N THR A 45 -6.38 -4.63 4.40
CA THR A 45 -5.00 -5.08 4.24
C THR A 45 -4.07 -4.02 4.81
N THR A 46 -3.22 -4.39 5.76
CA THR A 46 -2.16 -3.49 6.26
C THR A 46 -0.90 -3.72 5.44
N ALA A 47 -0.35 -2.65 4.89
CA ALA A 47 0.82 -2.70 4.02
C ALA A 47 1.68 -1.45 4.17
N ARG A 48 2.89 -1.47 3.64
CA ARG A 48 3.87 -0.38 3.68
C ARG A 48 4.26 0.06 2.27
N ALA A 49 4.88 1.22 2.16
CA ALA A 49 5.48 1.66 0.91
C ALA A 49 6.45 0.60 0.37
N GLY A 50 6.33 0.31 -0.93
CA GLY A 50 7.10 -0.74 -1.61
C GLY A 50 6.47 -2.13 -1.56
N ASP A 51 5.53 -2.41 -0.65
CA ASP A 51 4.76 -3.65 -0.68
C ASP A 51 3.84 -3.68 -1.91
N THR A 52 3.48 -4.87 -2.35
CA THR A 52 2.50 -5.08 -3.41
C THR A 52 1.18 -5.53 -2.81
N VAL A 53 0.09 -4.85 -3.15
CA VAL A 53 -1.26 -5.37 -2.90
C VAL A 53 -1.73 -6.03 -4.20
N ARG A 54 -1.89 -7.34 -4.14
CA ARG A 54 -2.29 -8.19 -5.27
C ARG A 54 -3.76 -8.53 -5.18
N PHE A 55 -4.55 -8.04 -6.13
CA PHE A 55 -5.95 -8.39 -6.27
C PHE A 55 -6.10 -9.55 -7.25
N ILE A 56 -6.87 -10.58 -6.86
CA ILE A 56 -7.07 -11.79 -7.65
C ILE A 56 -8.57 -11.99 -7.86
N ASN A 57 -9.00 -12.08 -9.12
CA ASN A 57 -10.40 -12.37 -9.45
C ASN A 57 -10.72 -13.84 -9.14
N GLY A 58 -11.32 -14.10 -7.98
CA GLY A 58 -11.54 -15.46 -7.49
C GLY A 58 -12.72 -16.20 -8.10
N ASN A 59 -13.76 -15.49 -8.57
CA ASN A 59 -14.99 -16.11 -9.07
C ASN A 59 -15.24 -15.91 -10.58
N GLY A 60 -14.46 -15.05 -11.26
CA GLY A 60 -14.65 -14.75 -12.70
C GLY A 60 -15.82 -13.81 -12.97
N GLY A 61 -16.37 -13.15 -11.96
CA GLY A 61 -17.35 -12.09 -12.12
C GLY A 61 -16.69 -10.77 -12.53
N PRO A 62 -17.48 -9.76 -12.98
CA PRO A 62 -16.94 -8.44 -13.27
C PRO A 62 -16.55 -7.74 -11.96
N HIS A 63 -15.26 -7.59 -11.74
CA HIS A 63 -14.72 -6.88 -10.59
C HIS A 63 -13.74 -5.81 -11.04
N ASN A 64 -13.54 -4.80 -10.20
CA ASN A 64 -12.45 -3.83 -10.33
C ASN A 64 -12.03 -3.30 -8.96
N VAL A 65 -10.99 -2.50 -8.94
CA VAL A 65 -10.51 -1.77 -7.77
C VAL A 65 -10.61 -0.28 -8.08
N GLN A 66 -11.42 0.43 -7.30
CA GLN A 66 -11.56 1.87 -7.42
C GLN A 66 -11.46 2.51 -6.04
N PHE A 67 -10.51 3.43 -5.87
CA PHE A 67 -10.41 4.18 -4.62
C PHE A 67 -11.47 5.27 -4.55
N PHE A 68 -11.87 5.61 -3.31
CA PHE A 68 -12.78 6.73 -3.04
C PHE A 68 -12.01 8.05 -3.06
N PRO A 69 -12.14 8.89 -4.10
CA PRO A 69 -11.34 10.11 -4.21
C PRO A 69 -11.56 11.07 -3.04
N ASP A 70 -12.80 11.22 -2.60
CA ASP A 70 -13.19 12.16 -1.53
C ASP A 70 -12.66 11.74 -0.15
N SER A 71 -12.28 10.47 0.01
CA SER A 71 -11.72 9.93 1.24
C SER A 71 -10.20 9.99 1.29
N ILE A 72 -9.55 10.43 0.21
CA ILE A 72 -8.09 10.46 0.07
C ILE A 72 -7.65 11.89 -0.22
N ARG A 73 -6.68 12.37 0.54
CA ARG A 73 -6.13 13.73 0.38
C ARG A 73 -4.97 13.74 -0.61
N ASP A 74 -4.78 14.89 -1.30
CA ASP A 74 -3.58 15.11 -2.07
C ASP A 74 -2.33 15.16 -1.14
N PRO A 75 -1.17 14.69 -1.61
CA PRO A 75 -0.87 14.16 -2.96
C PRO A 75 -1.16 12.66 -3.12
N ALA A 76 -1.76 11.98 -2.12
CA ALA A 76 -1.93 10.53 -2.14
C ALA A 76 -2.82 10.04 -3.30
N ARG A 77 -3.82 10.84 -3.70
CA ARG A 77 -4.67 10.51 -4.87
C ARG A 77 -3.83 10.34 -6.13
N ASP A 78 -3.00 11.32 -6.44
CA ASP A 78 -2.15 11.29 -7.63
C ASP A 78 -1.08 10.19 -7.56
N LEU A 79 -0.54 9.93 -6.37
CA LEU A 79 0.43 8.85 -6.17
C LEU A 79 -0.22 7.48 -6.40
N LEU A 80 -1.41 7.25 -5.86
CA LEU A 80 -2.16 6.01 -6.07
C LEU A 80 -2.56 5.84 -7.52
N ASP A 81 -3.09 6.88 -8.16
CA ASP A 81 -3.50 6.80 -9.56
C ASP A 81 -2.32 6.42 -10.46
N ARG A 82 -1.15 7.01 -10.25
CA ARG A 82 0.08 6.65 -10.98
C ARG A 82 0.59 5.24 -10.68
N ALA A 83 0.34 4.73 -9.47
CA ALA A 83 0.73 3.38 -9.07
C ALA A 83 -0.20 2.29 -9.60
N MET A 84 -1.39 2.65 -10.06
CA MET A 84 -2.36 1.73 -10.65
C MET A 84 -1.99 1.45 -12.10
N PRO A 85 -1.57 0.21 -12.45
CA PRO A 85 -1.09 -0.11 -13.80
C PRO A 85 -2.22 -0.37 -14.78
N GLY A 86 -1.87 -0.43 -16.07
CA GLY A 86 -2.75 -0.88 -17.14
C GLY A 86 -3.83 0.12 -17.55
N GLU A 87 -4.84 -0.37 -18.22
CA GLU A 87 -6.00 0.41 -18.61
C GLU A 87 -6.86 0.75 -17.39
N LYS A 88 -7.60 1.85 -17.48
CA LYS A 88 -8.42 2.37 -16.40
C LYS A 88 -9.82 2.69 -16.87
N LEU A 89 -10.82 2.43 -16.04
CA LEU A 89 -12.19 2.92 -16.27
C LEU A 89 -12.29 4.43 -16.02
N GLY A 90 -11.39 4.97 -15.24
CA GLY A 90 -11.32 6.38 -14.88
C GLY A 90 -10.22 6.65 -13.85
N TRP A 91 -10.23 7.82 -13.29
CA TRP A 91 -9.25 8.24 -12.28
C TRP A 91 -9.38 7.38 -11.01
N LEU A 92 -8.25 6.93 -10.46
CA LEU A 92 -8.19 6.03 -9.29
C LEU A 92 -8.93 4.70 -9.46
N SER A 93 -9.10 4.25 -10.71
CA SER A 93 -9.83 3.04 -11.05
C SER A 93 -8.97 2.10 -11.90
N SER A 94 -9.05 0.81 -11.64
CA SER A 94 -8.53 -0.21 -12.56
C SER A 94 -9.51 -0.46 -13.72
N GLN A 95 -9.09 -1.27 -14.68
CA GLN A 95 -10.00 -1.91 -15.63
C GLN A 95 -10.97 -2.88 -14.94
N LEU A 96 -11.93 -3.43 -15.69
CA LEU A 96 -12.73 -4.58 -15.27
C LEU A 96 -11.92 -5.87 -15.48
N PHE A 97 -11.98 -6.76 -14.49
CA PHE A 97 -11.49 -8.14 -14.54
C PHE A 97 -12.69 -9.05 -14.73
N LEU A 98 -12.67 -9.84 -15.80
CA LEU A 98 -13.81 -10.66 -16.20
C LEU A 98 -13.53 -12.15 -16.06
N ASP A 99 -12.26 -12.54 -16.07
CA ASP A 99 -11.85 -13.92 -16.04
C ASP A 99 -11.36 -14.34 -14.66
N ARG A 100 -11.63 -15.58 -14.29
CA ARG A 100 -11.10 -16.17 -13.05
C ARG A 100 -9.57 -16.19 -13.08
N ASN A 101 -8.99 -15.87 -11.94
CA ASN A 101 -7.54 -15.81 -11.71
C ASN A 101 -6.81 -14.66 -12.42
N GLU A 102 -7.51 -13.70 -13.00
CA GLU A 102 -6.87 -12.44 -13.38
C GLU A 102 -6.28 -11.77 -12.14
N VAL A 103 -5.08 -11.22 -12.31
CA VAL A 103 -4.29 -10.62 -11.23
C VAL A 103 -4.04 -9.15 -11.52
N TYR A 104 -4.16 -8.33 -10.48
CA TYR A 104 -3.88 -6.90 -10.55
C TYR A 104 -3.01 -6.48 -9.37
N ASP A 105 -1.79 -6.04 -9.66
CA ASP A 105 -0.80 -5.67 -8.68
C ASP A 105 -0.66 -4.16 -8.56
N ILE A 106 -0.84 -3.64 -7.36
CA ILE A 106 -0.52 -2.25 -7.03
C ILE A 106 0.70 -2.26 -6.11
N VAL A 107 1.83 -1.78 -6.62
CA VAL A 107 3.01 -1.51 -5.78
C VAL A 107 2.75 -0.20 -5.04
N LEU A 108 2.67 -0.27 -3.72
CA LEU A 108 2.29 0.90 -2.91
C LEU A 108 3.36 1.99 -2.98
N PRO A 109 2.99 3.19 -3.41
CA PRO A 109 3.87 4.34 -3.34
C PRO A 109 4.07 4.77 -1.88
N LYS A 110 4.95 5.74 -1.65
CA LYS A 110 5.13 6.33 -0.32
C LYS A 110 3.91 7.18 0.03
N LEU A 111 2.98 6.58 0.77
CA LEU A 111 1.77 7.22 1.28
C LEU A 111 1.93 7.60 2.75
N ALA A 112 1.24 8.63 3.19
CA ALA A 112 1.13 8.94 4.61
C ALA A 112 0.42 7.81 5.36
N PRO A 113 0.73 7.57 6.65
CA PRO A 113 -0.04 6.65 7.46
C PRO A 113 -1.53 6.99 7.44
N GLY A 114 -2.36 5.96 7.28
CA GLY A 114 -3.80 6.16 7.21
C GLY A 114 -4.54 5.06 6.47
N ARG A 115 -5.82 5.30 6.26
CA ARG A 115 -6.75 4.37 5.62
C ARG A 115 -7.09 4.87 4.21
N TYR A 116 -6.92 4.02 3.23
CA TYR A 116 -7.17 4.26 1.80
C TYR A 116 -8.28 3.33 1.34
N PRO A 117 -9.54 3.77 1.42
CA PRO A 117 -10.69 2.92 1.09
C PRO A 117 -10.88 2.78 -0.40
N PHE A 118 -11.34 1.61 -0.81
CA PHE A 118 -11.67 1.27 -2.20
C PHE A 118 -12.95 0.45 -2.27
N PHE A 119 -13.50 0.33 -3.47
CA PHE A 119 -14.70 -0.44 -3.75
C PHE A 119 -14.61 -1.08 -5.13
N CYS A 120 -15.52 -1.99 -5.41
CA CYS A 120 -15.74 -2.56 -6.74
C CYS A 120 -16.91 -1.85 -7.40
N LEU A 121 -16.70 -1.19 -8.53
CA LEU A 121 -17.73 -0.39 -9.18
C LEU A 121 -19.00 -1.18 -9.54
N PRO A 122 -18.93 -2.40 -10.15
CA PRO A 122 -20.12 -3.20 -10.40
C PRO A 122 -20.92 -3.59 -9.15
N HIS A 123 -20.28 -3.59 -7.99
CA HIS A 123 -20.88 -4.01 -6.71
C HIS A 123 -20.72 -2.97 -5.60
N ALA A 124 -20.80 -1.69 -5.97
CA ALA A 124 -20.46 -0.57 -5.09
C ALA A 124 -21.20 -0.56 -3.74
N ALA A 125 -22.41 -1.08 -3.69
CA ALA A 125 -23.22 -1.10 -2.48
C ALA A 125 -22.74 -2.11 -1.40
N SER A 126 -21.97 -3.13 -1.79
CA SER A 126 -21.63 -4.26 -0.90
C SER A 126 -20.15 -4.63 -0.89
N MET A 127 -19.43 -4.35 -1.97
CA MET A 127 -18.05 -4.79 -2.15
C MET A 127 -17.08 -3.64 -1.91
N THR A 128 -16.67 -3.48 -0.66
CA THR A 128 -15.74 -2.43 -0.22
C THR A 128 -14.55 -3.03 0.53
N GLY A 129 -13.45 -2.31 0.53
CA GLY A 129 -12.24 -2.68 1.27
C GLY A 129 -11.38 -1.46 1.59
N ALA A 130 -10.23 -1.69 2.19
CA ALA A 130 -9.25 -0.65 2.43
C ALA A 130 -7.82 -1.17 2.54
N ILE A 131 -6.89 -0.36 2.09
CA ILE A 131 -5.47 -0.48 2.44
C ILE A 131 -5.21 0.42 3.64
N VAL A 132 -4.57 -0.13 4.66
CA VAL A 132 -4.10 0.62 5.84
C VAL A 132 -2.58 0.72 5.76
N VAL A 133 -2.08 1.94 5.71
CA VAL A 133 -0.64 2.21 5.77
C VAL A 133 -0.30 2.51 7.23
N ALA A 134 0.54 1.67 7.81
CA ALA A 134 1.00 1.82 9.19
C ALA A 134 1.99 3.00 9.33
N PRO A 135 2.08 3.61 10.53
CA PRO A 135 3.05 4.66 10.83
C PRO A 135 4.49 4.20 10.67
#